data_19ad6dd98a859cff8603f3e761925224
#
_entry.id   19ad6dd98a859cff8603f3e761925224
#
_cell.length_a   1.000
_cell.length_b   1.000
_cell.length_c   1.000
_cell.angle_alpha   90.00
_cell.angle_beta   90.00
_cell.angle_gamma   90.00
#
_symmetry.space_group_name_H-M   'P 1'
#
loop_
_entity.id
_entity.type
_entity.pdbx_description
1 polymer ?
#
loop_
_entity_poly.entity_id
_entity_poly.type
_entity_poly.pdbx_seq_one_letter_code
_entity_poly.pdbx_strand_id
1 'polypeptide(L)'
;MGPEVKLYKKLKAFTPQIIWNRIENLSIPGMPDVLGYNKFGTFFTVELKVTEGRKLRFSPHQIAWHVQHPKNSFILAEARGPRSANRFQMFRGSRIMELEACGLELEACCLGLEACCLELESLGA
;
A
#
# COMPACT_ATOMS: atom_id res chain seq x y z
N MET A 1 11.76 -1.08 -15.51
CA MET A 1 10.68 -0.70 -14.59
C MET A 1 10.88 -1.36 -13.24
N GLY A 2 10.80 -0.60 -12.17
CA GLY A 2 10.91 -1.14 -10.84
C GLY A 2 9.70 -2.00 -10.47
N PRO A 3 9.86 -2.87 -9.46
CA PRO A 3 8.77 -3.76 -9.04
C PRO A 3 7.54 -3.01 -8.50
N GLU A 4 7.74 -1.86 -7.85
CA GLU A 4 6.61 -1.06 -7.36
C GLU A 4 5.78 -0.48 -8.49
N VAL A 5 6.40 -0.15 -9.63
CA VAL A 5 5.65 0.33 -10.81
C VAL A 5 4.77 -0.78 -11.36
N LYS A 6 5.26 -2.03 -11.37
CA LYS A 6 4.46 -3.18 -11.79
C LYS A 6 3.30 -3.42 -10.85
N LEU A 7 3.55 -3.30 -9.55
CA LEU A 7 2.48 -3.42 -8.54
C LEU A 7 1.42 -2.34 -8.73
N TYR A 8 1.83 -1.11 -8.99
CA TYR A 8 0.91 -0.02 -9.27
C TYR A 8 0.02 -0.32 -10.48
N LYS A 9 0.58 -0.86 -11.54
CA LYS A 9 -0.20 -1.25 -12.74
C LYS A 9 -1.24 -2.31 -12.42
N LYS A 10 -0.88 -3.29 -11.59
CA LYS A 10 -1.83 -4.32 -11.15
C LYS A 10 -2.96 -3.69 -10.33
N LEU A 11 -2.61 -2.81 -9.40
CA LEU A 11 -3.59 -2.12 -8.56
C LEU A 11 -4.58 -1.33 -9.40
N LYS A 12 -4.09 -0.56 -10.37
CA LYS A 12 -4.94 0.23 -11.27
C LYS A 12 -5.87 -0.65 -12.11
N ALA A 13 -5.37 -1.77 -12.59
CA ALA A 13 -6.15 -2.68 -13.44
C ALA A 13 -7.37 -3.24 -12.69
N PHE A 14 -7.25 -3.49 -11.39
CA PHE A 14 -8.32 -4.04 -10.58
C PHE A 14 -9.22 -2.99 -9.92
N THR A 15 -8.94 -1.70 -10.13
CA THR A 15 -9.71 -0.61 -9.50
C THR A 15 -10.11 0.44 -10.54
N PRO A 16 -10.94 0.07 -11.54
CA PRO A 16 -11.26 1.01 -12.63
C PRO A 16 -12.04 2.23 -12.17
N GLN A 17 -12.69 2.20 -11.00
CA GLN A 17 -13.47 3.31 -10.48
C GLN A 17 -12.68 4.22 -9.53
N ILE A 18 -11.39 3.92 -9.30
CA ILE A 18 -10.53 4.77 -8.48
C ILE A 18 -9.70 5.66 -9.38
N ILE A 19 -9.67 6.94 -9.05
CA ILE A 19 -8.78 7.91 -9.72
C ILE A 19 -7.46 7.87 -8.98
N TRP A 20 -6.40 7.48 -9.68
CA TRP A 20 -5.08 7.36 -9.10
C TRP A 20 -4.16 8.47 -9.59
N ASN A 21 -3.33 8.98 -8.67
CA ASN A 21 -2.24 9.89 -9.00
C ASN A 21 -0.97 9.41 -8.30
N ARG A 22 0.13 9.36 -9.04
CA ARG A 22 1.43 9.11 -8.42
C ARG A 22 1.88 10.38 -7.71
N ILE A 23 2.39 10.19 -6.50
CA ILE A 23 2.93 11.31 -5.72
C ILE A 23 4.44 11.33 -5.95
N GLU A 24 4.90 12.27 -6.77
CA GLU A 24 6.32 12.44 -7.06
C GLU A 24 6.79 13.74 -6.42
N ASN A 25 6.73 13.81 -5.10
CA ASN A 25 7.12 14.99 -4.37
C ASN A 25 8.45 14.78 -3.66
N LEU A 26 9.51 15.34 -4.21
CA LEU A 26 10.85 15.23 -3.66
C LEU A 26 11.08 16.16 -2.49
N SER A 27 10.20 17.13 -2.27
CA SER A 27 10.36 18.13 -1.20
C SER A 27 9.72 17.70 0.12
N ILE A 28 8.90 16.63 0.12
CA ILE A 28 8.30 16.10 1.35
C ILE A 28 8.73 14.65 1.50
N PRO A 29 9.77 14.39 2.33
CA PRO A 29 10.26 13.02 2.53
C PRO A 29 9.19 12.12 3.16
N GLY A 30 9.14 10.87 2.73
CA GLY A 30 8.25 9.88 3.32
C GLY A 30 6.84 9.86 2.77
N MET A 31 6.52 10.73 1.81
CA MET A 31 5.21 10.70 1.16
C MET A 31 4.95 9.33 0.54
N PRO A 32 3.72 8.80 0.64
CA PRO A 32 3.36 7.55 -0.02
C PRO A 32 3.47 7.64 -1.54
N ASP A 33 3.50 6.47 -2.18
CA ASP A 33 3.70 6.40 -3.62
C ASP A 33 2.52 6.93 -4.44
N VAL A 34 1.29 6.66 -3.98
CA VAL A 34 0.10 6.99 -4.77
C VAL A 34 -1.03 7.54 -3.91
N LEU A 35 -1.81 8.42 -4.52
CA LEU A 35 -3.03 8.99 -3.95
C LEU A 35 -4.21 8.44 -4.75
N GLY A 36 -5.20 7.89 -4.05
CA GLY A 36 -6.42 7.40 -4.65
C GLY A 36 -7.62 8.23 -4.23
N TYR A 37 -8.61 8.26 -5.12
CA TYR A 37 -9.90 8.91 -4.87
C TYR A 37 -11.00 7.99 -5.41
N ASN A 38 -11.84 7.48 -4.52
CA ASN A 38 -12.83 6.48 -4.91
C ASN A 38 -14.21 7.09 -5.22
N LYS A 39 -15.14 6.25 -5.64
CA LYS A 39 -16.49 6.69 -6.04
C LYS A 39 -17.31 7.30 -4.90
N PHE A 40 -16.92 7.08 -3.66
CA PHE A 40 -17.58 7.67 -2.50
C PHE A 40 -16.98 9.03 -2.11
N GLY A 41 -16.04 9.53 -2.89
CA GLY A 41 -15.41 10.82 -2.63
C GLY A 41 -14.38 10.77 -1.50
N THR A 42 -13.80 9.62 -1.24
CA THR A 42 -12.83 9.44 -0.17
C THR A 42 -11.42 9.39 -0.74
N PHE A 43 -10.55 10.26 -0.24
CA PHE A 43 -9.13 10.24 -0.53
C PHE A 43 -8.41 9.27 0.40
N PHE A 44 -7.41 8.60 -0.13
CA PHE A 44 -6.53 7.73 0.64
C PHE A 44 -5.18 7.62 -0.05
N THR A 45 -4.20 7.16 0.68
CA THR A 45 -2.85 6.96 0.14
C THR A 45 -2.45 5.50 0.24
N VAL A 46 -1.59 5.06 -0.66
CA VAL A 46 -1.03 3.71 -0.62
C VAL A 46 0.48 3.78 -0.84
N GLU A 47 1.21 3.21 0.10
CA GLU A 47 2.63 2.94 -0.03
C GLU A 47 2.79 1.56 -0.64
N LEU A 48 3.56 1.46 -1.71
CA LEU A 48 3.73 0.19 -2.44
C LEU A 48 5.07 -0.44 -2.05
N LYS A 49 5.03 -1.70 -1.63
CA LYS A 49 6.23 -2.45 -1.26
C LYS A 49 6.22 -3.81 -1.95
N VAL A 50 7.37 -4.18 -2.50
CA VAL A 50 7.58 -5.51 -3.07
C VAL A 50 8.77 -6.13 -2.36
N THR A 51 8.61 -7.36 -1.89
CA THR A 51 9.67 -8.07 -1.16
C THR A 51 9.76 -9.52 -1.64
N GLU A 52 10.94 -10.10 -1.51
CA GLU A 52 11.14 -11.52 -1.77
C GLU A 52 11.12 -12.35 -0.48
N GLY A 53 11.20 -11.68 0.66
CA GLY A 53 11.14 -12.31 1.97
C GLY A 53 9.89 -11.90 2.73
N ARG A 54 10.01 -11.86 4.05
CA ARG A 54 8.91 -11.51 4.95
C ARG A 54 9.06 -10.11 5.55
N LYS A 55 10.25 -9.53 5.44
CA LYS A 55 10.53 -8.22 6.04
C LYS A 55 10.26 -7.11 5.05
N LEU A 56 9.66 -6.05 5.56
CA LEU A 56 9.49 -4.80 4.84
C LEU A 56 10.38 -3.74 5.49
N ARG A 57 10.99 -2.92 4.65
CA ARG A 57 11.86 -1.84 5.11
C ARG A 57 11.22 -0.49 4.83
N PHE A 58 11.23 0.37 5.83
CA PHE A 58 10.71 1.72 5.71
C PHE A 58 11.79 2.70 6.15
N SER A 59 11.89 3.82 5.45
CA SER A 59 12.76 4.89 5.90
C SER A 59 12.17 5.55 7.15
N PRO A 60 12.98 6.23 7.99
CA PRO A 60 12.44 6.99 9.11
C PRO A 60 11.39 8.01 8.68
N HIS A 61 11.55 8.61 7.51
CA HIS A 61 10.58 9.56 6.98
C HIS A 61 9.25 8.89 6.63
N GLN A 62 9.26 7.69 6.07
CA GLN A 62 8.05 6.94 5.78
C GLN A 62 7.30 6.59 7.05
N ILE A 63 8.03 6.17 8.08
CA ILE A 63 7.44 5.85 9.38
C ILE A 63 6.80 7.10 9.98
N ALA A 64 7.54 8.22 10.02
CA ALA A 64 7.03 9.47 10.57
C ALA A 64 5.78 9.95 9.85
N TRP A 65 5.79 9.90 8.51
CA TRP A 65 4.64 10.32 7.72
C TRP A 65 3.39 9.51 8.07
N HIS A 66 3.52 8.19 8.12
CA HIS A 66 2.36 7.33 8.40
C HIS A 66 1.86 7.46 9.83
N VAL A 67 2.76 7.66 10.79
CA VAL A 67 2.37 7.92 12.17
C VAL A 67 1.58 9.22 12.28
N GLN A 68 1.93 10.23 11.50
CA GLN A 68 1.25 11.53 11.49
C GLN A 68 -0.05 11.51 10.69
N HIS A 69 -0.25 10.52 9.83
CA HIS A 69 -1.42 10.42 8.96
C HIS A 69 -2.10 9.06 9.13
N PRO A 70 -2.71 8.81 10.32
CA PRO A 70 -3.21 7.47 10.63
C PRO A 70 -4.50 7.08 9.91
N LYS A 71 -5.21 8.05 9.33
CA LYS A 71 -6.49 7.79 8.65
C LYS A 71 -6.29 7.68 7.15
N ASN A 72 -6.94 6.68 6.54
CA ASN A 72 -6.97 6.52 5.10
C ASN A 72 -5.58 6.45 4.47
N SER A 73 -4.64 5.85 5.19
CA SER A 73 -3.31 5.55 4.66
C SER A 73 -3.08 4.05 4.77
N PHE A 74 -2.56 3.46 3.70
CA PHE A 74 -2.40 2.02 3.59
C PHE A 74 -1.02 1.67 3.04
N ILE A 75 -0.58 0.46 3.35
CA ILE A 75 0.64 -0.12 2.82
C ILE A 75 0.22 -1.41 2.13
N LEU A 76 0.46 -1.49 0.82
CA LEU A 76 0.19 -2.67 0.03
C LEU A 76 1.50 -3.37 -0.27
N ALA A 77 1.63 -4.61 0.20
CA ALA A 77 2.82 -5.42 0.02
C ALA A 77 2.56 -6.56 -0.95
N GLU A 78 3.46 -6.72 -1.90
CA GLU A 78 3.50 -7.90 -2.77
C GLU A 78 4.73 -8.71 -2.37
N ALA A 79 4.51 -9.91 -1.83
CA ALA A 79 5.57 -10.84 -1.50
C ALA A 79 5.73 -11.82 -2.67
N ARG A 80 6.90 -11.80 -3.29
CA ARG A 80 7.20 -12.71 -4.39
C ARG A 80 7.49 -14.10 -3.86
N GLY A 81 6.76 -15.07 -4.37
CA GLY A 81 6.94 -16.47 -4.04
C GLY A 81 7.56 -17.26 -5.20
N PRO A 82 7.93 -18.52 -4.95
CA PRO A 82 8.42 -19.40 -6.01
C PRO A 82 7.32 -19.63 -7.06
N ARG A 83 7.75 -19.77 -8.32
CA ARG A 83 6.84 -20.06 -9.45
C ARG A 83 5.76 -18.99 -9.65
N SER A 84 6.11 -17.74 -9.41
CA SER A 84 5.18 -16.60 -9.55
C SER A 84 3.98 -16.66 -8.61
N ALA A 85 4.07 -17.41 -7.52
CA ALA A 85 3.02 -17.45 -6.49
C ALA A 85 3.14 -16.23 -5.57
N ASN A 86 2.84 -15.06 -6.11
CA ASN A 86 2.93 -13.82 -5.36
C ASN A 86 1.74 -13.68 -4.41
N ARG A 87 2.02 -13.17 -3.22
CA ARG A 87 0.98 -12.91 -2.21
C ARG A 87 0.86 -11.42 -2.00
N PHE A 88 -0.38 -10.97 -1.84
CA PHE A 88 -0.69 -9.56 -1.63
C PHE A 88 -1.31 -9.41 -0.25
N GLN A 89 -0.78 -8.46 0.52
CA GLN A 89 -1.27 -8.15 1.86
C GLN A 89 -1.35 -6.64 1.99
N MET A 90 -2.44 -6.15 2.56
CA MET A 90 -2.59 -4.73 2.83
C MET A 90 -2.66 -4.49 4.32
N PHE A 91 -2.02 -3.42 4.76
CA PHE A 91 -1.96 -3.02 6.17
C PHE A 91 -2.37 -1.56 6.29
N ARG A 92 -2.99 -1.22 7.40
CA ARG A 92 -3.25 0.18 7.70
C ARG A 92 -1.93 0.88 7.96
N GLY A 93 -1.76 2.08 7.40
CA GLY A 93 -0.53 2.85 7.57
C GLY A 93 -0.22 3.17 9.03
N SER A 94 -1.25 3.29 9.88
CA SER A 94 -1.07 3.52 11.31
C SER A 94 -0.30 2.39 12.01
N ARG A 95 -0.21 1.22 11.40
CA ARG A 95 0.51 0.07 11.96
C ARG A 95 1.91 -0.10 11.40
N ILE A 96 2.46 0.94 10.79
CA ILE A 96 3.76 0.86 10.11
C ILE A 96 4.89 0.41 11.04
N MET A 97 4.89 0.86 12.31
CA MET A 97 5.95 0.48 13.25
C MET A 97 5.89 -1.01 13.57
N GLU A 98 4.69 -1.53 13.78
CA GLU A 98 4.50 -2.96 14.02
C GLU A 98 4.85 -3.77 12.77
N LEU A 99 4.50 -3.26 11.61
CA LEU A 99 4.79 -3.92 10.34
C LEU A 99 6.29 -4.01 10.09
N GLU A 100 7.04 -2.96 10.42
CA GLU A 100 8.49 -2.98 10.31
C GLU A 100 9.11 -3.99 11.29
N ALA A 101 8.58 -4.07 12.50
CA ALA A 101 9.08 -4.98 13.52
C ALA A 101 8.75 -6.45 13.21
N CYS A 102 7.53 -6.73 12.78
CA CYS A 102 7.02 -8.09 12.59
C CYS A 102 7.10 -8.58 11.15
N GLY A 103 7.19 -7.67 10.19
CA GLY A 103 7.12 -8.03 8.78
C GLY A 103 5.75 -8.56 8.39
N LEU A 104 5.70 -9.35 7.34
CA LEU A 104 4.45 -9.88 6.78
C LEU A 104 3.74 -10.90 7.68
N GLU A 105 4.30 -11.21 8.84
CA GLU A 105 3.63 -12.03 9.85
C GLU A 105 2.59 -11.22 10.63
N LEU A 106 2.66 -9.90 10.56
CA LEU A 106 1.62 -9.04 11.14
C LEU A 106 0.30 -9.33 10.46
N GLU A 107 -0.79 -9.29 11.22
CA GLU A 107 -2.12 -9.49 10.66
C GLU A 107 -2.47 -8.36 9.68
N ALA A 108 -2.72 -8.74 8.44
CA ALA A 108 -3.12 -7.80 7.41
C ALA A 108 -4.61 -7.46 7.53
N CYS A 109 -4.99 -6.25 7.13
CA CYS A 109 -6.42 -5.90 7.07
C CYS A 109 -7.09 -6.58 5.87
N CYS A 110 -6.36 -6.89 4.81
CA CYS A 110 -6.86 -7.58 3.63
C CYS A 110 -5.80 -8.52 3.07
N LEU A 111 -6.21 -9.67 2.59
CA LEU A 111 -5.37 -10.67 1.96
C LEU A 111 -5.81 -10.88 0.52
N GLY A 112 -4.86 -10.86 -0.40
CA GLY A 112 -5.13 -11.00 -1.83
C GLY A 112 -5.42 -9.66 -2.49
N LEU A 113 -5.00 -9.53 -3.75
CA LEU A 113 -5.13 -8.26 -4.47
C LEU A 113 -6.60 -7.85 -4.64
N GLU A 114 -7.46 -8.80 -4.95
CA GLU A 114 -8.89 -8.53 -5.15
C GLU A 114 -9.53 -7.97 -3.88
N ALA A 115 -9.27 -8.59 -2.72
CA ALA A 115 -9.82 -8.12 -1.45
C ALA A 115 -9.27 -6.74 -1.09
N CYS A 116 -7.98 -6.49 -1.33
CA CYS A 116 -7.37 -5.18 -1.10
C CYS A 116 -8.03 -4.10 -1.96
N CYS A 117 -8.28 -4.41 -3.22
CA CYS A 117 -8.93 -3.47 -4.14
C CYS A 117 -10.37 -3.16 -3.71
N LEU A 118 -11.12 -4.18 -3.30
CA LEU A 118 -12.49 -4.00 -2.80
C LEU A 118 -12.53 -3.11 -1.58
N GLU A 119 -11.59 -3.27 -0.66
CA GLU A 119 -11.48 -2.42 0.53
C GLU A 119 -11.28 -0.95 0.14
N LEU A 120 -10.35 -0.70 -0.78
CA LEU A 120 -10.06 0.68 -1.22
C LEU A 120 -11.25 1.29 -1.96
N GLU A 121 -11.96 0.51 -2.75
CA GLU A 121 -13.16 0.99 -3.46
C GLU A 121 -14.32 1.26 -2.53
N SER A 122 -14.34 0.67 -1.34
CA SER A 122 -15.43 0.76 -0.37
C SER A 122 -15.22 1.80 0.72
N LEU A 123 -14.04 2.43 0.78
CA LEU A 123 -13.75 3.43 1.82
C LEU A 123 -14.76 4.58 1.75
N GLY A 124 -15.36 4.91 2.88
CA GLY A 124 -16.35 5.98 2.98
C GLY A 124 -17.75 5.58 2.54
N ALA A 125 -17.95 4.32 2.22
CA ALA A 125 -19.27 3.81 1.83
C ALA A 125 -20.24 3.79 2.99
#